data_d0f2ec076ae323c0214f96d6c0dfc101
#
_entry.id   d0f2ec076ae323c0214f96d6c0dfc101
#
_cell.length_a   1.000
_cell.length_b   1.000
_cell.length_c   1.000
_cell.angle_alpha   90.00
_cell.angle_beta   90.00
_cell.angle_gamma   90.00
#
_symmetry.space_group_name_H-M   'P 1'
#
loop_
_entity.id
_entity.type
_entity.pdbx_description
1 polymer ?
#
loop_
_entity_poly.entity_id
_entity_poly.type
_entity_poly.pdbx_seq_one_letter_code
_entity_poly.pdbx_strand_id
1 'polypeptide(L)'
;MAALRAGIRHLRKGGVIAIFPEGQINKKGYGLLPGRAGTALLALRSKVPIVPAVVVGAPKGDSLVKPIITPSRITVKYGEPLDLTPYYDTSGNRDTLQKVTDIMMSEIAKLGVSLGADMSPVTHQDTGKAPAATPASP
;
A
#
# COMPACT_ATOMS: atom_id res chain seq x y z
N MET A 1 -19.58 3.70 -5.49
CA MET A 1 -20.29 3.76 -4.18
C MET A 1 -20.72 2.40 -3.64
N ALA A 2 -21.12 1.43 -4.46
CA ALA A 2 -21.55 0.09 -4.00
C ALA A 2 -20.45 -0.68 -3.27
N ALA A 3 -19.23 -0.74 -3.83
CA ALA A 3 -18.10 -1.44 -3.23
C ALA A 3 -17.72 -0.92 -1.83
N LEU A 4 -17.72 0.41 -1.64
CA LEU A 4 -17.42 1.02 -0.34
C LEU A 4 -18.47 0.60 0.72
N ARG A 5 -19.75 0.62 0.38
CA ARG A 5 -20.82 0.20 1.31
C ARG A 5 -20.71 -1.30 1.65
N ALA A 6 -20.37 -2.13 0.67
CA ALA A 6 -20.18 -3.56 0.90
C ALA A 6 -18.98 -3.80 1.83
N GLY A 7 -17.84 -3.11 1.60
CA GLY A 7 -16.66 -3.16 2.46
C GLY A 7 -16.96 -2.75 3.91
N ILE A 8 -17.63 -1.60 4.11
CA ILE A 8 -18.03 -1.13 5.44
C ILE A 8 -18.88 -2.19 6.16
N ARG A 9 -19.86 -2.77 5.46
CA ARG A 9 -20.72 -3.81 6.05
C ARG A 9 -19.94 -5.06 6.43
N HIS A 10 -18.99 -5.48 5.60
CA HIS A 10 -18.14 -6.64 5.86
C HIS A 10 -17.26 -6.42 7.10
N LEU A 11 -16.58 -5.28 7.17
CA LEU A 11 -15.72 -4.93 8.30
C LEU A 11 -16.51 -4.80 9.62
N ARG A 12 -17.70 -4.19 9.59
CA ARG A 12 -18.56 -4.06 10.79
C ARG A 12 -19.09 -5.39 11.31
N LYS A 13 -19.07 -6.44 10.50
CA LYS A 13 -19.40 -7.83 10.90
C LYS A 13 -18.19 -8.62 11.40
N GLY A 14 -17.05 -7.95 11.63
CA GLY A 14 -15.81 -8.61 12.07
C GLY A 14 -14.98 -9.21 10.92
N GLY A 15 -15.32 -8.90 9.68
CA GLY A 15 -14.54 -9.35 8.52
C GLY A 15 -13.23 -8.60 8.38
N VAL A 16 -12.34 -9.14 7.55
CA VAL A 16 -11.03 -8.55 7.22
C VAL A 16 -10.99 -8.24 5.72
N ILE A 17 -10.38 -7.12 5.35
CA ILE A 17 -10.16 -6.74 3.95
C ILE A 17 -8.67 -6.41 3.77
N ALA A 18 -8.03 -7.08 2.83
CA ALA A 18 -6.70 -6.70 2.37
C ALA A 18 -6.81 -5.70 1.22
N ILE A 19 -6.08 -4.59 1.30
CA ILE A 19 -6.11 -3.51 0.30
C ILE A 19 -4.68 -3.07 0.02
N PHE A 20 -4.36 -2.88 -1.26
CA PHE A 20 -3.17 -2.16 -1.68
C PHE A 20 -3.53 -0.66 -1.78
N PRO A 21 -3.03 0.18 -0.87
CA PRO A 21 -3.47 1.58 -0.79
C PRO A 21 -3.04 2.42 -1.99
N GLU A 22 -2.05 2.00 -2.75
CA GLU A 22 -1.61 2.60 -4.01
C GLU A 22 -2.73 2.56 -5.09
N GLY A 23 -3.63 1.57 -5.02
CA GLY A 23 -4.76 1.43 -5.92
C GLY A 23 -4.40 1.11 -7.38
N GLN A 24 -3.14 0.78 -7.64
CA GLN A 24 -2.61 0.37 -8.94
C GLN A 24 -1.33 -0.46 -8.77
N ILE A 25 -0.94 -1.18 -9.83
CA ILE A 25 0.30 -1.96 -9.84
C ILE A 25 1.48 -1.00 -10.04
N ASN A 26 2.48 -1.10 -9.16
CA ASN A 26 3.75 -0.40 -9.33
C ASN A 26 4.63 -1.12 -10.37
N LYS A 27 4.58 -0.67 -11.61
CA LYS A 27 5.34 -1.26 -12.72
C LYS A 27 6.85 -1.05 -12.62
N LYS A 28 7.31 -0.10 -11.83
CA LYS A 28 8.75 0.14 -11.63
C LYS A 28 9.43 -0.94 -10.80
N GLY A 29 8.67 -1.63 -9.96
CA GLY A 29 9.19 -2.68 -9.10
C GLY A 29 10.13 -2.18 -7.98
N TYR A 30 10.16 -0.88 -7.72
CA TYR A 30 10.82 -0.25 -6.58
C TYR A 30 10.02 0.97 -6.11
N GLY A 31 10.29 1.40 -4.88
CA GLY A 31 9.61 2.55 -4.30
C GLY A 31 8.14 2.28 -3.97
N LEU A 32 7.46 3.29 -3.51
CA LEU A 32 6.07 3.26 -3.08
C LEU A 32 5.28 4.33 -3.84
N LEU A 33 4.20 3.96 -4.50
CA LEU A 33 3.30 4.92 -5.14
C LEU A 33 2.49 5.69 -4.10
N PRO A 34 2.00 6.89 -4.42
CA PRO A 34 1.15 7.65 -3.53
C PRO A 34 -0.08 6.86 -3.09
N GLY A 35 -0.39 6.90 -1.79
CA GLY A 35 -1.58 6.28 -1.24
C GLY A 35 -2.85 6.99 -1.69
N ARG A 36 -3.92 6.22 -1.87
CA ARG A 36 -5.27 6.73 -2.16
C ARG A 36 -6.12 6.78 -0.90
N ALA A 37 -6.85 7.85 -0.71
CA ALA A 37 -7.70 8.09 0.47
C ALA A 37 -8.84 7.07 0.67
N GLY A 38 -9.08 6.19 -0.31
CA GLY A 38 -10.14 5.18 -0.23
C GLY A 38 -9.98 4.19 0.93
N THR A 39 -8.75 3.78 1.24
CA THR A 39 -8.46 2.89 2.37
C THR A 39 -8.71 3.60 3.70
N ALA A 40 -8.24 4.84 3.86
CA ALA A 40 -8.50 5.67 5.03
C ALA A 40 -10.01 5.87 5.23
N LEU A 41 -10.74 6.23 4.17
CA LEU A 41 -12.19 6.40 4.21
C LEU A 41 -12.91 5.13 4.67
N LEU A 42 -12.51 3.97 4.14
CA LEU A 42 -13.11 2.69 4.50
C LEU A 42 -12.89 2.38 5.99
N ALA A 43 -11.66 2.52 6.49
CA ALA A 43 -11.32 2.25 7.88
C ALA A 43 -12.05 3.20 8.85
N LEU A 44 -12.00 4.51 8.59
CA LEU A 44 -12.64 5.50 9.44
C LEU A 44 -14.18 5.33 9.47
N ARG A 45 -14.81 5.07 8.32
CA ARG A 45 -16.27 4.84 8.25
C ARG A 45 -16.70 3.53 8.89
N SER A 46 -15.81 2.55 8.93
CA SER A 46 -16.08 1.25 9.58
C SER A 46 -15.71 1.25 11.05
N LYS A 47 -14.92 2.23 11.51
CA LYS A 47 -14.34 2.33 12.86
C LYS A 47 -13.50 1.09 13.21
N VAL A 48 -12.65 0.69 12.28
CA VAL A 48 -11.72 -0.44 12.44
C VAL A 48 -10.27 0.02 12.29
N PRO A 49 -9.32 -0.63 12.97
CA PRO A 49 -7.90 -0.31 12.83
C PRO A 49 -7.38 -0.70 11.44
N ILE A 50 -6.29 -0.07 11.01
CA ILE A 50 -5.49 -0.47 9.87
C ILE A 50 -4.25 -1.20 10.41
N VAL A 51 -3.99 -2.40 9.91
CA VAL A 51 -2.73 -3.10 10.15
C VAL A 51 -1.87 -2.89 8.90
N PRO A 52 -0.80 -2.08 8.96
CA PRO A 52 0.10 -1.90 7.83
C PRO A 52 0.84 -3.20 7.54
N ALA A 53 1.01 -3.52 6.27
CA ALA A 53 1.74 -4.69 5.84
C ALA A 53 2.57 -4.37 4.58
N VAL A 54 3.71 -5.03 4.44
CA VAL A 54 4.56 -4.95 3.26
C VAL A 54 4.88 -6.33 2.73
N VAL A 55 4.92 -6.45 1.41
CA VAL A 55 5.34 -7.66 0.71
C VAL A 55 6.61 -7.35 -0.06
N VAL A 56 7.70 -8.08 0.22
CA VAL A 56 9.01 -7.91 -0.41
C VAL A 56 9.43 -9.22 -1.07
N GLY A 57 10.17 -9.12 -2.18
CA GLY A 57 10.69 -10.29 -2.89
C GLY A 57 9.71 -10.91 -3.89
N ALA A 58 8.58 -10.26 -4.16
CA ALA A 58 7.68 -10.68 -5.22
C ALA A 58 8.37 -10.55 -6.60
N PRO A 59 8.15 -11.50 -7.53
CA PRO A 59 8.73 -11.43 -8.88
C PRO A 59 8.33 -10.15 -9.59
N LYS A 60 9.33 -9.48 -10.19
CA LYS A 60 9.12 -8.26 -10.97
C LYS A 60 8.80 -8.62 -12.41
N GLY A 61 7.87 -7.95 -13.04
CA GLY A 61 7.63 -8.07 -14.49
C GLY A 61 6.18 -7.85 -14.91
N ASP A 62 6.03 -7.49 -16.18
CA ASP A 62 4.73 -7.23 -16.83
C ASP A 62 4.02 -8.52 -17.32
N SER A 63 4.61 -9.69 -17.11
CA SER A 63 4.07 -10.97 -17.57
C SER A 63 3.37 -11.73 -16.43
N LEU A 64 2.17 -12.22 -16.69
CA LEU A 64 1.44 -13.10 -15.77
C LEU A 64 2.09 -14.49 -15.61
N VAL A 65 2.95 -14.88 -16.55
CA VAL A 65 3.60 -16.22 -16.58
C VAL A 65 4.92 -16.22 -15.84
N LYS A 66 5.72 -15.16 -15.94
CA LYS A 66 7.03 -15.05 -15.24
C LYS A 66 6.96 -15.31 -13.74
N PRO A 67 6.00 -14.74 -12.98
CA PRO A 67 5.90 -15.00 -11.54
C PRO A 67 5.66 -16.47 -11.19
N ILE A 68 5.03 -17.24 -12.08
CA ILE A 68 4.68 -18.65 -11.84
C ILE A 68 5.91 -19.56 -11.98
N ILE A 69 6.83 -19.22 -12.88
CA ILE A 69 8.00 -20.05 -13.22
C ILE A 69 9.31 -19.56 -12.61
N THR A 70 9.31 -18.36 -11.97
CA THR A 70 10.51 -17.80 -11.34
C THR A 70 10.51 -18.11 -9.85
N PRO A 71 11.46 -18.92 -9.34
CA PRO A 71 11.61 -19.12 -7.90
C PRO A 71 11.83 -17.79 -7.22
N SER A 72 10.98 -17.44 -6.26
CA SER A 72 11.07 -16.19 -5.53
C SER A 72 10.85 -16.41 -4.04
N ARG A 73 11.62 -15.70 -3.23
CA ARG A 73 11.46 -15.71 -1.78
C ARG A 73 10.63 -14.50 -1.38
N ILE A 74 9.36 -14.72 -1.09
CA ILE A 74 8.43 -13.66 -0.68
C ILE A 74 8.45 -13.55 0.84
N THR A 75 8.64 -12.34 1.34
CA THR A 75 8.52 -12.02 2.76
C THR A 75 7.36 -11.06 2.96
N VAL A 76 6.46 -11.38 3.88
CA VAL A 76 5.39 -10.51 4.33
C VAL A 76 5.68 -10.07 5.75
N LYS A 77 5.67 -8.77 6.02
CA LYS A 77 5.85 -8.22 7.36
C LYS A 77 4.65 -7.35 7.70
N TYR A 78 4.11 -7.58 8.89
CA TYR A 78 3.02 -6.78 9.46
C TYR A 78 3.57 -5.81 10.50
N GLY A 79 2.98 -4.64 10.60
CA GLY A 79 3.23 -3.67 11.66
C GLY A 79 2.14 -3.69 12.73
N GLU A 80 2.28 -2.81 13.70
CA GLU A 80 1.27 -2.62 14.75
C GLU A 80 0.00 -1.99 14.17
N PRO A 81 -1.18 -2.34 14.71
CA PRO A 81 -2.42 -1.69 14.33
C PRO A 81 -2.37 -0.18 14.58
N LEU A 82 -2.78 0.61 13.59
CA LEU A 82 -2.86 2.06 13.72
C LEU A 82 -4.10 2.44 14.55
N ASP A 83 -3.89 3.21 15.62
CA ASP A 83 -5.00 3.82 16.35
C ASP A 83 -5.59 4.99 15.57
N LEU A 84 -6.78 4.78 15.02
CA LEU A 84 -7.53 5.76 14.25
C LEU A 84 -8.62 6.48 15.06
N THR A 85 -8.73 6.18 16.34
CA THR A 85 -9.76 6.76 17.24
C THR A 85 -9.85 8.27 17.16
N PRO A 86 -8.72 9.04 17.12
CA PRO A 86 -8.76 10.50 17.04
C PRO A 86 -9.37 11.06 15.75
N TYR A 87 -9.54 10.22 14.72
CA TYR A 87 -9.99 10.65 13.39
C TYR A 87 -11.42 10.22 13.04
N TYR A 88 -12.09 9.43 13.88
CA TYR A 88 -13.40 8.87 13.55
C TYR A 88 -14.48 9.93 13.33
N ASP A 89 -14.50 10.98 14.14
CA ASP A 89 -15.53 12.01 14.08
C ASP A 89 -15.36 12.94 12.86
N THR A 90 -14.18 13.00 12.30
CA THR A 90 -13.85 13.81 11.11
C THR A 90 -13.68 12.97 9.83
N SER A 91 -14.22 11.75 9.80
CA SER A 91 -14.07 10.78 8.71
C SER A 91 -14.58 11.24 7.33
N GLY A 92 -15.30 12.35 7.24
CA GLY A 92 -15.74 12.98 5.99
C GLY A 92 -14.82 14.12 5.53
N ASN A 93 -13.89 14.57 6.35
CA ASN A 93 -13.00 15.68 6.03
C ASN A 93 -11.84 15.19 5.14
N ARG A 94 -11.58 15.95 4.06
CA ARG A 94 -10.52 15.62 3.10
C ARG A 94 -9.12 15.64 3.72
N ASP A 95 -8.86 16.61 4.60
CA ASP A 95 -7.56 16.75 5.26
C ASP A 95 -7.31 15.59 6.24
N THR A 96 -8.35 15.17 6.96
CA THR A 96 -8.30 13.98 7.81
C THR A 96 -7.99 12.72 7.00
N LEU A 97 -8.67 12.54 5.86
CA LEU A 97 -8.43 11.39 4.98
C LEU A 97 -6.99 11.39 4.44
N GLN A 98 -6.49 12.56 4.04
CA GLN A 98 -5.10 12.68 3.57
C GLN A 98 -4.13 12.36 4.69
N LYS A 99 -4.30 12.95 5.88
CA LYS A 99 -3.45 12.70 7.03
C LYS A 99 -3.39 11.21 7.41
N VAL A 100 -4.53 10.53 7.48
CA VAL A 100 -4.57 9.09 7.78
C VAL A 100 -3.91 8.28 6.67
N THR A 101 -4.07 8.68 5.41
CA THR A 101 -3.39 8.05 4.28
C THR A 101 -1.88 8.19 4.40
N ASP A 102 -1.38 9.38 4.74
CA ASP A 102 0.06 9.63 4.89
C ASP A 102 0.65 8.84 6.06
N ILE A 103 -0.05 8.76 7.19
CA ILE A 103 0.35 7.92 8.34
C ILE A 103 0.47 6.46 7.91
N MET A 104 -0.55 5.92 7.25
CA MET A 104 -0.57 4.54 6.78
C MET A 104 0.57 4.25 5.81
N MET A 105 0.80 5.13 4.82
CA MET A 105 1.87 4.97 3.85
C MET A 105 3.26 5.07 4.49
N SER A 106 3.44 5.96 5.47
CA SER A 106 4.67 6.07 6.24
C SER A 106 4.99 4.79 7.02
N GLU A 107 4.00 4.16 7.66
CA GLU A 107 4.22 2.91 8.37
C GLU A 107 4.54 1.75 7.41
N ILE A 108 3.89 1.67 6.26
CA ILE A 108 4.25 0.68 5.22
C ILE A 108 5.69 0.90 4.74
N ALA A 109 6.10 2.14 4.52
CA ALA A 109 7.47 2.47 4.11
C ALA A 109 8.50 2.05 5.16
N LYS A 110 8.25 2.34 6.45
CA LYS A 110 9.13 1.91 7.55
C LYS A 110 9.30 0.38 7.60
N LEU A 111 8.22 -0.36 7.41
CA LEU A 111 8.27 -1.83 7.35
C LEU A 111 9.14 -2.31 6.20
N GLY A 112 8.98 -1.72 5.01
CA GLY A 112 9.78 -2.07 3.84
C GLY A 112 11.26 -1.77 4.02
N VAL A 113 11.60 -0.58 4.52
CA VAL A 113 12.98 -0.19 4.84
C VAL A 113 13.61 -1.18 5.84
N SER A 114 12.86 -1.62 6.85
CA SER A 114 13.35 -2.58 7.83
C SER A 114 13.68 -3.97 7.24
N LEU A 115 13.19 -4.25 6.03
CA LEU A 115 13.52 -5.46 5.24
C LEU A 115 14.55 -5.17 4.13
N GLY A 116 15.14 -3.98 4.10
CA GLY A 116 16.10 -3.57 3.09
C GLY A 116 15.48 -3.23 1.73
N ALA A 117 14.16 -3.02 1.67
CA ALA A 117 13.50 -2.65 0.42
C ALA A 117 13.62 -1.13 0.16
N ASP A 118 13.75 -0.76 -1.10
CA ASP A 118 13.65 0.64 -1.52
C ASP A 118 12.18 1.07 -1.49
N MET A 119 11.86 1.97 -0.58
CA MET A 119 10.53 2.53 -0.37
C MET A 119 10.47 4.02 -0.74
N SER A 120 11.39 4.50 -1.56
CA SER A 120 11.42 5.89 -2.04
C SER A 120 10.07 6.25 -2.69
N PRO A 121 9.54 7.45 -2.44
CA PRO A 121 8.30 7.90 -3.08
C PRO A 121 8.45 7.93 -4.60
N VAL A 122 7.55 7.25 -5.31
CA VAL A 122 7.48 7.29 -6.77
C VAL A 122 6.46 8.34 -7.17
N THR A 123 6.89 9.36 -7.92
CA THR A 123 5.99 10.41 -8.42
C THR A 123 5.32 10.00 -9.72
N HIS A 124 4.16 10.58 -10.04
CA HIS A 124 3.46 10.32 -11.30
C HIS A 124 4.27 10.74 -12.54
N GLN A 125 5.21 11.68 -12.40
CA GLN A 125 6.10 12.12 -13.48
C GLN A 125 7.12 11.07 -13.88
N ASP A 126 7.45 10.16 -12.97
CA ASP A 126 8.40 9.07 -13.20
C ASP A 126 7.82 7.88 -13.96
N THR A 127 6.52 7.81 -14.19
CA THR A 127 5.89 6.65 -14.85
C THR A 127 6.16 6.54 -16.35
N GLY A 128 6.89 7.50 -16.95
CA GLY A 128 7.19 7.57 -18.40
C GLY A 128 8.63 7.24 -18.81
N LYS A 129 9.58 7.11 -17.88
CA LYS A 129 10.99 6.91 -18.26
C LYS A 129 11.55 5.64 -17.61
N ALA A 130 11.87 4.65 -18.44
CA ALA A 130 12.60 3.47 -17.99
C ALA A 130 13.98 3.89 -17.43
N PRO A 131 14.45 3.31 -16.31
CA PRO A 131 15.78 3.59 -15.80
C PRO A 131 16.81 3.14 -16.84
N ALA A 132 17.77 4.02 -17.13
CA ALA A 132 18.93 3.68 -17.95
C ALA A 132 19.66 2.50 -17.28
N ALA A 133 19.90 1.44 -18.05
CA ALA A 133 20.69 0.30 -17.58
C ALA A 133 22.07 0.79 -17.15
N THR A 134 22.42 0.53 -15.90
CA THR A 134 23.78 0.74 -15.40
C THR A 134 24.70 -0.24 -16.14
N PRO A 135 25.73 0.23 -16.84
CA PRO A 135 26.66 -0.69 -17.50
C PRO A 135 27.41 -1.50 -16.45
N ALA A 136 27.43 -2.82 -16.64
CA ALA A 136 28.29 -3.69 -15.86
C ALA A 136 29.75 -3.25 -16.06
N SER A 137 30.44 -2.96 -14.97
CA SER A 137 31.90 -2.73 -15.01
C SER A 137 32.64 -4.04 -15.22
N PRO A 138 33.77 -4.01 -15.94
CA PRO A 138 34.53 -5.17 -16.39
C PRO A 138 35.17 -5.99 -15.26
#